data_e5dac60cd5a4c231b15ce8ed49a89c1a
#
_entry.id   e5dac60cd5a4c231b15ce8ed49a89c1a
#
_cell.length_a   1.000
_cell.length_b   1.000
_cell.length_c   1.000
_cell.angle_alpha   90.00
_cell.angle_beta   90.00
_cell.angle_gamma   90.00
#
_symmetry.space_group_name_H-M   'P 1'
#
loop_
_entity.id
_entity.type
_entity.pdbx_description
1 polymer ?
#
loop_
_entity_poly.entity_id
_entity_poly.type
_entity_poly.pdbx_seq_one_letter_code
_entity_poly.pdbx_strand_id
1 'polypeptide(L)'
;MSPLAPRTGEIIFKNLALLIGGLLLGFVYGKPLVGLCVAALAVAGWHVYQLCRFLRWLHSPQQSSIPLGAGPWPTIYSRIRYERANMRKLRGEANEKLRELRDVTDALPDAGFVLNSQFQIEQHNTAARRLFWFGDNDVNGLHITNIIRNPKFVDLVERRDFERSIRIVPAADTSRVYSCRLTPVSGEQLLLMVSDITQREQENRIRADFVANASHELRTPLTVLHGYLTAMNEDADLSDWAEPVSDMAGQVERMQDLVSALLHLNELEGRIDAPLEPVDMHIMLRQACNDAEKMAPGKHLIALTCPENAVLLGDRSTLRSIVTNLLSNAVRFTPKGGQIDVSWQTDANGAHICVVDSGIGIAPEDLVRVTERFYRTDHGRARHVGGSGIGLAIVKHGLSMHQASLDIQSELGSGTIFTCHFPAARVPSLTGDTLSSASP
;
A
#
# COMPACT_ATOMS: atom_id res chain seq x y z
N MET A 1 12.95 49.69 -18.64
CA MET A 1 13.51 50.68 -19.63
C MET A 1 12.57 50.68 -20.82
N SER A 2 11.91 51.80 -21.04
CA SER A 2 10.99 52.05 -22.15
C SER A 2 11.83 52.38 -23.40
N PRO A 3 11.99 51.46 -24.36
CA PRO A 3 12.66 51.80 -25.60
C PRO A 3 11.63 52.14 -26.65
N LEU A 4 11.84 53.26 -27.28
CA LEU A 4 11.24 53.66 -28.54
C LEU A 4 9.93 54.44 -28.42
N ALA A 5 10.07 55.72 -27.97
CA ALA A 5 9.20 56.72 -28.53
C ALA A 5 9.38 56.72 -30.07
N PRO A 6 8.30 56.60 -30.86
CA PRO A 6 8.44 56.58 -32.31
C PRO A 6 9.16 57.84 -32.74
N ARG A 7 10.18 57.69 -33.59
CA ARG A 7 10.81 58.78 -34.34
C ARG A 7 9.77 59.37 -35.31
N THR A 8 8.60 59.72 -34.77
CA THR A 8 7.48 60.32 -35.53
C THR A 8 7.91 61.59 -36.19
N GLY A 9 8.75 62.41 -35.52
CA GLY A 9 9.33 63.58 -36.09
C GLY A 9 10.17 63.38 -37.34
N GLU A 10 10.98 62.29 -37.36
CA GLU A 10 11.83 61.96 -38.52
C GLU A 10 11.02 61.53 -39.75
N ILE A 11 9.88 60.84 -39.49
CA ILE A 11 8.98 60.42 -40.58
C ILE A 11 8.20 61.58 -41.16
N ILE A 12 7.68 62.41 -40.28
CA ILE A 12 6.98 63.65 -40.67
C ILE A 12 7.94 64.49 -41.49
N PHE A 13 9.14 64.68 -40.99
CA PHE A 13 10.19 65.43 -41.71
C PHE A 13 10.54 64.87 -43.13
N LYS A 14 10.68 63.54 -43.24
CA LYS A 14 10.94 62.88 -44.54
C LYS A 14 9.79 62.99 -45.53
N ASN A 15 8.59 62.81 -45.06
CA ASN A 15 7.37 62.98 -45.87
C ASN A 15 7.18 64.43 -46.27
N LEU A 16 7.43 65.39 -45.37
CA LEU A 16 7.39 66.83 -45.66
C LEU A 16 8.46 67.24 -46.65
N ALA A 17 9.68 66.76 -46.50
CA ALA A 17 10.75 67.00 -47.42
C ALA A 17 10.47 66.50 -48.86
N LEU A 18 9.81 65.30 -48.96
CA LEU A 18 9.35 64.77 -50.26
C LEU A 18 8.26 65.62 -50.88
N LEU A 19 7.32 66.14 -50.09
CA LEU A 19 6.26 67.02 -50.56
C LEU A 19 6.80 68.37 -51.02
N ILE A 20 7.76 68.99 -50.27
CA ILE A 20 8.45 70.21 -50.62
C ILE A 20 9.30 70.03 -51.89
N GLY A 21 10.02 68.85 -51.95
CA GLY A 21 10.80 68.49 -53.15
C GLY A 21 9.94 68.41 -54.43
N GLY A 22 8.78 67.77 -54.31
CA GLY A 22 7.75 67.68 -55.36
C GLY A 22 7.26 69.04 -55.82
N LEU A 23 6.97 69.93 -54.84
CA LEU A 23 6.51 71.29 -55.07
C LEU A 23 7.58 72.09 -55.83
N LEU A 24 8.88 72.05 -55.43
CA LEU A 24 10.01 72.74 -56.03
C LEU A 24 10.28 72.25 -57.48
N LEU A 25 10.23 70.90 -57.66
CA LEU A 25 10.38 70.34 -58.98
C LEU A 25 9.24 70.74 -59.91
N GLY A 26 8.03 70.79 -59.44
CA GLY A 26 6.87 71.32 -60.19
C GLY A 26 7.00 72.78 -60.52
N PHE A 27 7.63 73.62 -59.68
CA PHE A 27 7.89 75.04 -59.93
C PHE A 27 8.87 75.21 -61.08
N VAL A 28 9.92 74.37 -61.18
CA VAL A 28 10.89 74.38 -62.28
C VAL A 28 10.21 74.15 -63.64
N TYR A 29 9.15 73.31 -63.68
CA TYR A 29 8.39 72.99 -64.89
C TYR A 29 7.12 73.86 -65.07
N GLY A 30 6.98 74.95 -64.29
CA GLY A 30 5.84 75.89 -64.38
C GLY A 30 4.50 75.29 -63.89
N LYS A 31 4.48 74.15 -63.21
CA LYS A 31 3.21 73.48 -62.70
C LYS A 31 3.36 72.97 -61.25
N PRO A 32 3.52 73.86 -60.27
CA PRO A 32 3.83 73.49 -58.86
C PRO A 32 2.80 72.62 -58.22
N LEU A 33 1.52 72.79 -58.50
CA LEU A 33 0.47 71.95 -57.96
C LEU A 33 0.50 70.50 -58.45
N VAL A 34 0.90 70.31 -59.73
CA VAL A 34 1.03 68.93 -60.26
C VAL A 34 2.19 68.20 -59.60
N GLY A 35 3.35 68.89 -59.38
CA GLY A 35 4.45 68.29 -58.65
C GLY A 35 4.11 67.90 -57.22
N LEU A 36 3.35 68.75 -56.50
CA LEU A 36 2.86 68.42 -55.13
C LEU A 36 1.92 67.25 -55.17
N CYS A 37 0.97 67.20 -56.12
CA CYS A 37 0.02 66.07 -56.21
C CYS A 37 0.73 64.75 -56.50
N VAL A 38 1.70 64.72 -57.36
CA VAL A 38 2.49 63.51 -57.69
C VAL A 38 3.27 63.03 -56.44
N ALA A 39 3.91 63.95 -55.71
CA ALA A 39 4.63 63.62 -54.49
C ALA A 39 3.68 63.09 -53.41
N ALA A 40 2.48 63.71 -53.24
CA ALA A 40 1.47 63.23 -52.28
C ALA A 40 0.95 61.79 -52.65
N LEU A 41 0.69 61.58 -53.93
CA LEU A 41 0.27 60.25 -54.41
C LEU A 41 1.36 59.17 -54.19
N ALA A 42 2.65 59.54 -54.42
CA ALA A 42 3.78 58.65 -54.19
C ALA A 42 3.89 58.26 -52.66
N VAL A 43 3.78 59.24 -51.76
CA VAL A 43 3.81 59.05 -50.34
C VAL A 43 2.64 58.18 -49.91
N ALA A 44 1.40 58.46 -50.36
CA ALA A 44 0.21 57.69 -50.06
C ALA A 44 0.32 56.24 -50.59
N GLY A 45 0.77 56.05 -51.83
CA GLY A 45 0.96 54.71 -52.43
C GLY A 45 1.98 53.88 -51.66
N TRP A 46 3.08 54.52 -51.21
CA TRP A 46 4.06 53.84 -50.36
C TRP A 46 3.49 53.38 -49.04
N HIS A 47 2.68 54.21 -48.36
CA HIS A 47 2.03 53.81 -47.12
C HIS A 47 1.01 52.68 -47.31
N VAL A 48 0.20 52.76 -48.39
CA VAL A 48 -0.72 51.67 -48.76
C VAL A 48 0.02 50.38 -49.05
N TYR A 49 1.11 50.42 -49.78
CA TYR A 49 1.94 49.26 -50.03
C TYR A 49 2.47 48.64 -48.74
N GLN A 50 2.98 49.44 -47.82
CA GLN A 50 3.46 48.98 -46.53
C GLN A 50 2.32 48.37 -45.68
N LEU A 51 1.15 48.96 -45.72
CA LEU A 51 -0.05 48.42 -45.04
C LEU A 51 -0.46 47.05 -45.61
N CYS A 52 -0.50 46.92 -46.93
CA CYS A 52 -0.78 45.63 -47.59
C CYS A 52 0.25 44.56 -47.25
N ARG A 53 1.53 44.98 -47.18
CA ARG A 53 2.64 44.09 -46.77
C ARG A 53 2.53 43.68 -45.32
N PHE A 54 2.11 44.57 -44.45
CA PHE A 54 1.82 44.28 -43.03
C PHE A 54 0.65 43.32 -42.88
N LEU A 55 -0.47 43.55 -43.56
CA LEU A 55 -1.63 42.69 -43.52
C LEU A 55 -1.29 41.28 -44.02
N ARG A 56 -0.54 41.14 -45.09
CA ARG A 56 -0.06 39.85 -45.60
C ARG A 56 0.80 39.13 -44.58
N TRP A 57 1.74 39.82 -43.93
CA TRP A 57 2.58 39.25 -42.87
C TRP A 57 1.74 38.83 -41.65
N LEU A 58 0.73 39.58 -41.29
CA LEU A 58 -0.16 39.28 -40.18
C LEU A 58 -0.93 37.95 -40.38
N HIS A 59 -1.35 37.67 -41.61
CA HIS A 59 -2.05 36.45 -42.01
C HIS A 59 -1.14 35.23 -42.30
N SER A 60 0.16 35.45 -42.40
CA SER A 60 1.13 34.37 -42.66
C SER A 60 1.96 34.06 -41.43
N PRO A 61 1.50 33.11 -40.56
CA PRO A 61 2.15 32.91 -39.25
C PRO A 61 3.54 32.28 -39.31
N GLN A 62 3.98 31.78 -40.47
CA GLN A 62 5.23 31.02 -40.61
C GLN A 62 6.39 31.82 -41.19
N GLN A 63 6.22 33.06 -41.63
CA GLN A 63 7.36 33.87 -42.11
C GLN A 63 8.17 34.43 -40.95
N SER A 64 9.34 33.85 -40.73
CA SER A 64 10.30 34.22 -39.69
C SER A 64 11.03 35.54 -39.97
N SER A 65 10.98 36.07 -41.17
CA SER A 65 11.64 37.32 -41.56
C SER A 65 10.71 38.52 -41.41
N ILE A 66 11.15 39.48 -40.58
CA ILE A 66 10.48 40.79 -40.50
C ILE A 66 10.65 41.48 -41.83
N PRO A 67 9.57 41.96 -42.46
CA PRO A 67 9.69 42.77 -43.62
C PRO A 67 10.50 44.04 -43.30
N LEU A 68 11.68 44.17 -43.92
CA LEU A 68 12.49 45.40 -43.81
C LEU A 68 11.66 46.56 -44.38
N GLY A 69 11.14 47.37 -43.53
CA GLY A 69 10.36 48.57 -43.89
C GLY A 69 11.11 49.82 -43.43
N ALA A 70 10.85 50.95 -44.06
CA ALA A 70 11.31 52.25 -43.61
C ALA A 70 10.17 52.95 -42.84
N GLY A 71 10.53 53.89 -41.95
CA GLY A 71 9.55 54.63 -41.20
C GLY A 71 9.04 53.90 -39.91
N PRO A 72 7.76 54.07 -39.49
CA PRO A 72 7.24 53.50 -38.23
C PRO A 72 7.01 51.99 -38.27
N TRP A 73 7.00 51.40 -39.45
CA TRP A 73 6.64 50.00 -39.66
C TRP A 73 7.53 49.00 -38.95
N PRO A 74 8.87 49.14 -38.91
CA PRO A 74 9.73 48.22 -38.15
C PRO A 74 9.40 48.17 -36.66
N THR A 75 9.03 49.28 -36.06
CA THR A 75 8.64 49.36 -34.63
C THR A 75 7.31 48.62 -34.38
N ILE A 76 6.35 48.81 -35.30
CA ILE A 76 5.05 48.09 -35.20
C ILE A 76 5.25 46.59 -35.35
N TYR A 77 6.03 46.14 -36.32
CA TYR A 77 6.36 44.74 -36.53
C TYR A 77 7.07 44.12 -35.31
N SER A 78 8.06 44.82 -34.75
CA SER A 78 8.82 44.34 -33.59
C SER A 78 7.91 44.19 -32.34
N ARG A 79 7.01 45.16 -32.12
CA ARG A 79 6.09 45.13 -30.98
C ARG A 79 5.08 43.97 -31.10
N ILE A 80 4.46 43.81 -32.25
CA ILE A 80 3.50 42.69 -32.44
C ILE A 80 4.22 41.32 -32.35
N ARG A 81 5.44 41.22 -32.85
CA ARG A 81 6.22 40.00 -32.69
C ARG A 81 6.55 39.73 -31.23
N TYR A 82 6.93 40.74 -30.47
CA TYR A 82 7.20 40.64 -29.05
C TYR A 82 5.94 40.16 -28.28
N GLU A 83 4.80 40.81 -28.52
CA GLU A 83 3.53 40.43 -27.89
C GLU A 83 3.11 38.98 -28.23
N ARG A 84 3.25 38.58 -29.52
CA ARG A 84 2.97 37.20 -29.93
C ARG A 84 3.94 36.21 -29.29
N ALA A 85 5.22 36.54 -29.18
CA ALA A 85 6.20 35.67 -28.52
C ALA A 85 5.89 35.52 -27.02
N ASN A 86 5.52 36.62 -26.36
CA ASN A 86 5.14 36.62 -24.95
C ASN A 86 3.87 35.81 -24.72
N MET A 87 2.85 35.96 -25.57
CA MET A 87 1.61 35.14 -25.49
C MET A 87 1.87 33.66 -25.73
N ARG A 88 2.78 33.29 -26.63
CA ARG A 88 3.18 31.91 -26.83
C ARG A 88 3.92 31.33 -25.62
N LYS A 89 4.81 32.13 -25.02
CA LYS A 89 5.52 31.76 -23.79
C LYS A 89 4.54 31.53 -22.64
N LEU A 90 3.64 32.47 -22.38
CA LEU A 90 2.60 32.32 -21.32
C LEU A 90 1.69 31.11 -21.53
N ARG A 91 1.29 30.84 -22.80
CA ARG A 91 0.53 29.62 -23.11
C ARG A 91 1.35 28.36 -22.90
N GLY A 92 2.65 28.39 -23.24
CA GLY A 92 3.57 27.26 -22.97
C GLY A 92 3.67 26.97 -21.47
N GLU A 93 3.94 27.98 -20.67
CA GLU A 93 4.04 27.88 -19.21
C GLU A 93 2.72 27.40 -18.56
N ALA A 94 1.58 27.90 -19.03
CA ALA A 94 0.28 27.44 -18.56
C ALA A 94 0.01 25.96 -18.91
N ASN A 95 0.33 25.55 -20.14
CA ASN A 95 0.19 24.15 -20.56
C ASN A 95 1.13 23.21 -19.81
N GLU A 96 2.35 23.66 -19.51
CA GLU A 96 3.33 22.90 -18.72
C GLU A 96 2.81 22.68 -17.29
N LYS A 97 2.33 23.74 -16.64
CA LYS A 97 1.72 23.63 -15.31
C LYS A 97 0.49 22.70 -15.28
N LEU A 98 -0.34 22.76 -16.32
CA LEU A 98 -1.49 21.84 -16.43
C LEU A 98 -1.04 20.38 -16.61
N ARG A 99 0.06 20.13 -17.31
CA ARG A 99 0.64 18.78 -17.42
C ARG A 99 1.19 18.30 -16.08
N GLU A 100 2.00 19.13 -15.40
CA GLU A 100 2.52 18.80 -14.06
C GLU A 100 1.39 18.45 -13.08
N LEU A 101 0.30 19.22 -13.06
CA LEU A 101 -0.87 18.91 -12.20
C LEU A 101 -1.53 17.58 -12.58
N ARG A 102 -1.63 17.26 -13.86
CA ARG A 102 -2.14 15.95 -14.31
C ARG A 102 -1.22 14.83 -13.88
N ASP A 103 0.09 14.98 -14.08
CA ASP A 103 1.08 13.96 -13.72
C ASP A 103 1.03 13.68 -12.21
N VAL A 104 0.86 14.72 -11.38
CA VAL A 104 0.67 14.57 -9.93
C VAL A 104 -0.63 13.82 -9.59
N THR A 105 -1.75 14.16 -10.24
CA THR A 105 -3.03 13.46 -10.00
C THR A 105 -3.00 12.01 -10.49
N ASP A 106 -2.29 11.73 -11.57
CA ASP A 106 -2.12 10.38 -12.12
C ASP A 106 -1.15 9.51 -11.30
N ALA A 107 -0.24 10.13 -10.55
CA ALA A 107 0.64 9.43 -9.62
C ALA A 107 -0.05 9.01 -8.31
N LEU A 108 -1.24 9.56 -8.00
CA LEU A 108 -1.98 9.16 -6.80
C LEU A 108 -2.41 7.69 -6.89
N PRO A 109 -2.23 6.90 -5.82
CA PRO A 109 -2.66 5.50 -5.79
C PRO A 109 -4.18 5.36 -5.76
N ASP A 110 -4.89 6.34 -5.19
CA ASP A 110 -6.33 6.36 -5.04
C ASP A 110 -7.04 6.79 -6.33
N ALA A 111 -8.17 6.15 -6.62
CA ALA A 111 -9.00 6.54 -7.75
C ALA A 111 -9.71 7.87 -7.47
N GLY A 112 -9.47 8.86 -8.33
CA GLY A 112 -10.05 10.19 -8.26
C GLY A 112 -10.97 10.48 -9.44
N PHE A 113 -12.17 11.01 -9.17
CA PHE A 113 -13.11 11.51 -10.17
C PHE A 113 -13.53 12.94 -9.83
N VAL A 114 -13.50 13.80 -10.82
CA VAL A 114 -14.12 15.13 -10.73
C VAL A 114 -15.51 15.02 -11.35
N LEU A 115 -16.51 15.41 -10.59
CA LEU A 115 -17.93 15.34 -10.97
C LEU A 115 -18.53 16.74 -11.03
N ASN A 116 -19.50 16.93 -11.91
CA ASN A 116 -20.33 18.14 -11.91
C ASN A 116 -21.42 18.07 -10.83
N SER A 117 -22.24 19.13 -10.72
CA SER A 117 -23.39 19.22 -9.79
C SER A 117 -24.49 18.16 -10.01
N GLN A 118 -24.47 17.50 -11.17
CA GLN A 118 -25.37 16.39 -11.53
C GLN A 118 -24.70 15.01 -11.38
N PHE A 119 -23.57 14.93 -10.69
CA PHE A 119 -22.79 13.71 -10.48
C PHE A 119 -22.31 13.00 -11.76
N GLN A 120 -22.16 13.76 -12.85
CA GLN A 120 -21.57 13.26 -14.08
C GLN A 120 -20.06 13.45 -14.05
N ILE A 121 -19.33 12.48 -14.58
CA ILE A 121 -17.87 12.46 -14.59
C ILE A 121 -17.36 13.50 -15.60
N GLU A 122 -16.59 14.48 -15.14
CA GLU A 122 -15.89 15.45 -15.99
C GLU A 122 -14.43 15.03 -16.22
N GLN A 123 -13.77 14.51 -15.20
CA GLN A 123 -12.40 14.05 -15.27
C GLN A 123 -12.17 12.87 -14.33
N HIS A 124 -11.16 12.07 -14.63
CA HIS A 124 -10.70 10.97 -13.77
C HIS A 124 -9.19 10.79 -13.94
N ASN A 125 -8.53 10.22 -12.91
CA ASN A 125 -7.11 9.89 -12.96
C ASN A 125 -6.86 8.46 -13.47
N THR A 126 -5.59 8.11 -13.66
CA THR A 126 -5.16 6.78 -14.11
C THR A 126 -5.50 5.67 -13.12
N ALA A 127 -5.50 5.96 -11.80
CA ALA A 127 -5.89 5.00 -10.77
C ALA A 127 -7.38 4.62 -10.89
N ALA A 128 -8.27 5.58 -11.18
CA ALA A 128 -9.69 5.32 -11.41
C ALA A 128 -9.90 4.37 -12.60
N ARG A 129 -9.14 4.57 -13.68
CA ARG A 129 -9.20 3.71 -14.87
C ARG A 129 -8.79 2.28 -14.55
N ARG A 130 -7.73 2.11 -13.74
CA ARG A 130 -7.26 0.78 -13.30
C ARG A 130 -8.23 0.10 -12.35
N LEU A 131 -8.76 0.84 -11.36
CA LEU A 131 -9.60 0.28 -10.30
C LEU A 131 -10.95 -0.22 -10.83
N PHE A 132 -11.55 0.52 -11.78
CA PHE A 132 -12.88 0.21 -12.33
C PHE A 132 -12.86 -0.42 -13.73
N TRP A 133 -11.66 -0.72 -14.27
CA TRP A 133 -11.45 -1.50 -15.50
C TRP A 133 -12.19 -0.98 -16.75
N PHE A 134 -12.42 0.33 -16.87
CA PHE A 134 -13.09 0.87 -18.07
C PHE A 134 -12.14 1.14 -19.24
N GLY A 135 -10.83 0.83 -19.12
CA GLY A 135 -9.84 0.90 -20.19
C GLY A 135 -9.79 2.26 -20.89
N ASP A 136 -9.82 2.25 -22.21
CA ASP A 136 -9.83 3.46 -23.05
C ASP A 136 -11.24 3.96 -23.37
N ASN A 137 -12.30 3.37 -22.79
CA ASN A 137 -13.66 3.86 -22.97
C ASN A 137 -13.79 5.25 -22.34
N ASP A 138 -14.37 6.17 -23.09
CA ASP A 138 -14.68 7.50 -22.58
C ASP A 138 -15.89 7.41 -21.64
N VAL A 139 -15.63 7.63 -20.35
CA VAL A 139 -16.65 7.62 -19.30
C VAL A 139 -17.10 9.04 -18.93
N ASN A 140 -16.56 10.06 -19.59
CA ASN A 140 -16.94 11.44 -19.35
C ASN A 140 -18.42 11.66 -19.73
N GLY A 141 -19.11 12.42 -18.90
CA GLY A 141 -20.55 12.65 -19.03
C GLY A 141 -21.44 11.53 -18.48
N LEU A 142 -20.88 10.36 -18.11
CA LEU A 142 -21.66 9.32 -17.45
C LEU A 142 -21.91 9.68 -15.98
N HIS A 143 -23.08 9.33 -15.49
CA HIS A 143 -23.39 9.46 -14.06
C HIS A 143 -22.56 8.47 -13.26
N ILE A 144 -21.93 8.90 -12.16
CA ILE A 144 -20.97 8.08 -11.38
C ILE A 144 -21.59 6.78 -10.84
N THR A 145 -22.88 6.76 -10.56
CA THR A 145 -23.59 5.55 -10.11
C THR A 145 -23.67 4.45 -11.17
N ASN A 146 -23.42 4.77 -12.44
CA ASN A 146 -23.30 3.77 -13.50
C ASN A 146 -22.00 2.98 -13.41
N ILE A 147 -20.95 3.59 -12.82
CA ILE A 147 -19.66 2.96 -12.57
C ILE A 147 -19.68 2.25 -11.21
N ILE A 148 -20.14 2.94 -10.16
CA ILE A 148 -20.19 2.41 -8.78
C ILE A 148 -21.64 2.06 -8.45
N ARG A 149 -22.05 0.83 -8.80
CA ARG A 149 -23.42 0.32 -8.62
C ARG A 149 -23.64 -0.30 -7.24
N ASN A 150 -23.23 0.40 -6.18
CA ASN A 150 -23.44 -0.07 -4.82
C ASN A 150 -24.57 0.71 -4.16
N PRO A 151 -25.57 0.06 -3.52
CA PRO A 151 -26.72 0.75 -2.93
C PRO A 151 -26.33 1.81 -1.89
N LYS A 152 -25.29 1.54 -1.06
CA LYS A 152 -24.80 2.51 -0.08
C LYS A 152 -24.17 3.74 -0.74
N PHE A 153 -23.54 3.54 -1.89
CA PHE A 153 -22.97 4.64 -2.65
C PHE A 153 -24.04 5.49 -3.34
N VAL A 154 -25.06 4.85 -3.90
CA VAL A 154 -26.22 5.54 -4.49
C VAL A 154 -26.91 6.40 -3.44
N ASP A 155 -27.18 5.86 -2.25
CA ASP A 155 -27.79 6.60 -1.13
C ASP A 155 -26.93 7.81 -0.70
N LEU A 156 -25.58 7.66 -0.66
CA LEU A 156 -24.66 8.76 -0.38
C LEU A 156 -24.81 9.91 -1.41
N VAL A 157 -24.85 9.55 -2.69
CA VAL A 157 -24.99 10.51 -3.81
C VAL A 157 -26.33 11.22 -3.75
N GLU A 158 -27.42 10.48 -3.55
CA GLU A 158 -28.80 11.01 -3.48
C GLU A 158 -29.01 11.95 -2.29
N ARG A 159 -28.44 11.60 -1.11
CA ARG A 159 -28.53 12.44 0.10
C ARG A 159 -27.58 13.62 0.10
N ARG A 160 -26.64 13.67 -0.83
CA ARG A 160 -25.57 14.70 -0.88
C ARG A 160 -24.81 14.80 0.45
N ASP A 161 -24.51 13.65 1.08
CA ASP A 161 -23.74 13.60 2.33
C ASP A 161 -22.24 13.63 2.01
N PHE A 162 -21.65 14.82 2.11
CA PHE A 162 -20.24 15.07 1.79
C PHE A 162 -19.30 14.95 3.00
N GLU A 163 -19.83 14.71 4.20
CA GLU A 163 -19.02 14.65 5.42
C GLU A 163 -18.51 13.24 5.70
N ARG A 164 -19.22 12.21 5.22
CA ARG A 164 -18.93 10.83 5.54
C ARG A 164 -18.19 10.10 4.44
N SER A 165 -17.23 9.27 4.84
CA SER A 165 -16.71 8.21 3.96
C SER A 165 -17.54 6.96 4.17
N ILE A 166 -17.90 6.28 3.09
CA ILE A 166 -18.60 5.02 3.13
C ILE A 166 -17.70 3.89 2.67
N ARG A 167 -17.95 2.69 3.22
CA ARG A 167 -17.27 1.47 2.79
C ARG A 167 -18.20 0.69 1.87
N ILE A 168 -17.67 0.31 0.72
CA ILE A 168 -18.38 -0.49 -0.27
C ILE A 168 -17.57 -1.74 -0.61
N VAL A 169 -18.29 -2.82 -0.91
CA VAL A 169 -17.73 -4.06 -1.46
C VAL A 169 -18.18 -4.12 -2.91
N PRO A 170 -17.25 -4.21 -3.88
CA PRO A 170 -17.62 -4.32 -5.29
C PRO A 170 -18.37 -5.62 -5.57
N ALA A 171 -19.40 -5.57 -6.42
CA ALA A 171 -20.14 -6.77 -6.79
C ALA A 171 -19.30 -7.76 -7.63
N ALA A 172 -18.30 -7.25 -8.36
CA ALA A 172 -17.42 -8.07 -9.19
C ALA A 172 -16.32 -8.79 -8.40
N ASP A 173 -15.92 -8.25 -7.25
CA ASP A 173 -14.87 -8.82 -6.41
C ASP A 173 -15.20 -8.57 -4.93
N THR A 174 -15.84 -9.54 -4.31
CA THR A 174 -16.26 -9.47 -2.90
C THR A 174 -15.09 -9.57 -1.90
N SER A 175 -13.89 -9.87 -2.37
CA SER A 175 -12.69 -9.91 -1.53
C SER A 175 -12.12 -8.52 -1.26
N ARG A 176 -12.52 -7.50 -2.01
CA ARG A 176 -12.04 -6.13 -1.89
C ARG A 176 -13.00 -5.23 -1.13
N VAL A 177 -12.43 -4.24 -0.45
CA VAL A 177 -13.19 -3.23 0.27
C VAL A 177 -12.68 -1.85 -0.14
N TYR A 178 -13.56 -0.99 -0.64
CA TYR A 178 -13.22 0.36 -1.03
C TYR A 178 -13.84 1.38 -0.06
N SER A 179 -13.10 2.45 0.21
CA SER A 179 -13.58 3.63 0.91
C SER A 179 -13.89 4.72 -0.11
N CYS A 180 -15.14 5.18 -0.17
CA CYS A 180 -15.57 6.25 -1.04
C CYS A 180 -15.83 7.51 -0.21
N ARG A 181 -15.23 8.63 -0.62
CA ARG A 181 -15.46 9.94 -0.02
C ARG A 181 -15.78 10.95 -1.11
N LEU A 182 -16.89 11.69 -0.92
CA LEU A 182 -17.29 12.78 -1.77
C LEU A 182 -16.97 14.10 -1.06
N THR A 183 -16.28 15.02 -1.77
CA THR A 183 -15.87 16.31 -1.19
C THR A 183 -16.18 17.43 -2.17
N PRO A 184 -16.88 18.50 -1.77
CA PRO A 184 -17.08 19.66 -2.64
C PRO A 184 -15.75 20.39 -2.87
N VAL A 185 -15.55 20.82 -4.13
CA VAL A 185 -14.40 21.62 -4.57
C VAL A 185 -14.90 22.99 -5.04
N SER A 186 -14.03 23.84 -5.52
CA SER A 186 -14.38 25.17 -6.00
C SER A 186 -15.43 25.14 -7.12
N GLY A 187 -16.42 26.01 -7.04
CA GLY A 187 -17.56 26.04 -7.96
C GLY A 187 -18.61 24.99 -7.59
N GLU A 188 -19.29 24.43 -8.57
CA GLU A 188 -20.30 23.37 -8.39
C GLU A 188 -19.70 21.95 -8.57
N GLN A 189 -18.38 21.81 -8.51
CA GLN A 189 -17.69 20.53 -8.71
C GLN A 189 -17.55 19.74 -7.42
N LEU A 190 -17.55 18.42 -7.56
CA LEU A 190 -17.35 17.45 -6.48
C LEU A 190 -16.16 16.55 -6.82
N LEU A 191 -15.31 16.28 -5.82
CA LEU A 191 -14.24 15.32 -5.92
C LEU A 191 -14.66 14.03 -5.23
N LEU A 192 -14.73 12.94 -5.98
CA LEU A 192 -14.88 11.60 -5.43
C LEU A 192 -13.52 10.93 -5.37
N MET A 193 -13.10 10.55 -4.16
CA MET A 193 -11.92 9.71 -3.92
C MET A 193 -12.36 8.30 -3.54
N VAL A 194 -11.77 7.30 -4.20
CA VAL A 194 -12.01 5.89 -3.91
C VAL A 194 -10.67 5.22 -3.62
N SER A 195 -10.49 4.80 -2.36
CA SER A 195 -9.27 4.16 -1.85
C SER A 195 -9.51 2.67 -1.63
N ASP A 196 -8.58 1.83 -2.04
CA ASP A 196 -8.59 0.41 -1.68
C ASP A 196 -8.11 0.26 -0.23
N ILE A 197 -9.03 -0.10 0.66
CA ILE A 197 -8.76 -0.31 2.09
C ILE A 197 -8.80 -1.78 2.48
N THR A 198 -8.71 -2.70 1.52
CA THR A 198 -8.86 -4.14 1.73
C THR A 198 -7.91 -4.67 2.80
N GLN A 199 -6.63 -4.34 2.67
CA GLN A 199 -5.62 -4.78 3.64
C GLN A 199 -5.91 -4.24 5.04
N ARG A 200 -6.23 -2.96 5.16
CA ARG A 200 -6.54 -2.31 6.45
C ARG A 200 -7.79 -2.91 7.11
N GLU A 201 -8.81 -3.23 6.33
CA GLU A 201 -10.03 -3.87 6.85
C GLU A 201 -9.77 -5.33 7.27
N GLN A 202 -8.93 -6.07 6.55
CA GLN A 202 -8.49 -7.40 6.94
C GLN A 202 -7.73 -7.37 8.26
N GLU A 203 -6.77 -6.45 8.41
CA GLU A 203 -6.02 -6.27 9.66
C GLU A 203 -6.94 -5.91 10.84
N ASN A 204 -7.89 -4.98 10.63
CA ASN A 204 -8.86 -4.61 11.65
C ASN A 204 -9.79 -5.77 12.03
N ARG A 205 -10.22 -6.57 11.05
CA ARG A 205 -11.06 -7.75 11.29
C ARG A 205 -10.30 -8.80 12.07
N ILE A 206 -9.07 -9.11 11.69
CA ILE A 206 -8.21 -10.05 12.42
C ILE A 206 -8.03 -9.60 13.87
N ARG A 207 -7.81 -8.28 14.08
CA ARG A 207 -7.67 -7.73 15.44
C ARG A 207 -8.97 -7.82 16.24
N ALA A 208 -10.11 -7.53 15.62
CA ALA A 208 -11.41 -7.64 16.29
C ALA A 208 -11.76 -9.08 16.65
N ASP A 209 -11.54 -10.03 15.73
CA ASP A 209 -11.74 -11.46 15.95
C ASP A 209 -10.81 -12.00 17.06
N PHE A 210 -9.57 -11.51 17.10
CA PHE A 210 -8.62 -11.82 18.15
C PHE A 210 -9.13 -11.41 19.55
N VAL A 211 -9.59 -10.17 19.71
CA VAL A 211 -10.13 -9.68 21.00
C VAL A 211 -11.40 -10.43 21.41
N ALA A 212 -12.29 -10.70 20.45
CA ALA A 212 -13.51 -11.44 20.71
C ALA A 212 -13.23 -12.87 21.17
N ASN A 213 -12.34 -13.58 20.46
CA ASN A 213 -11.98 -14.96 20.80
C ASN A 213 -11.23 -15.04 22.13
N ALA A 214 -10.28 -14.12 22.39
CA ALA A 214 -9.60 -14.05 23.69
C ALA A 214 -10.59 -13.88 24.86
N SER A 215 -11.58 -13.00 24.66
CA SER A 215 -12.63 -12.77 25.67
C SER A 215 -13.50 -14.01 25.93
N HIS A 216 -13.81 -14.77 24.89
CA HIS A 216 -14.56 -16.02 25.01
C HIS A 216 -13.75 -17.10 25.72
N GLU A 217 -12.48 -17.30 25.34
CA GLU A 217 -11.61 -18.31 25.93
C GLU A 217 -11.25 -18.01 27.40
N LEU A 218 -11.26 -16.75 27.82
CA LEU A 218 -11.10 -16.35 29.21
C LEU A 218 -12.40 -16.48 30.02
N ARG A 219 -13.57 -16.21 29.41
CA ARG A 219 -14.86 -16.24 30.10
C ARG A 219 -15.22 -17.65 30.57
N THR A 220 -14.97 -18.67 29.75
CA THR A 220 -15.31 -20.06 30.05
C THR A 220 -14.66 -20.56 31.36
N PRO A 221 -13.32 -20.51 31.55
CA PRO A 221 -12.69 -20.93 32.79
C PRO A 221 -13.11 -20.06 33.99
N LEU A 222 -13.31 -18.75 33.79
CA LEU A 222 -13.81 -17.86 34.83
C LEU A 222 -15.20 -18.26 35.30
N THR A 223 -16.09 -18.66 34.40
CA THR A 223 -17.44 -19.12 34.76
C THR A 223 -17.37 -20.43 35.58
N VAL A 224 -16.48 -21.35 35.19
CA VAL A 224 -16.26 -22.60 35.94
C VAL A 224 -15.71 -22.32 37.33
N LEU A 225 -14.69 -21.46 37.46
CA LEU A 225 -14.14 -21.02 38.73
C LEU A 225 -15.20 -20.37 39.62
N HIS A 226 -16.00 -19.47 39.06
CA HIS A 226 -17.07 -18.80 39.77
C HIS A 226 -18.12 -19.80 40.27
N GLY A 227 -18.48 -20.79 39.43
CA GLY A 227 -19.41 -21.87 39.83
C GLY A 227 -18.89 -22.68 41.01
N TYR A 228 -17.63 -23.13 40.99
CA TYR A 228 -17.02 -23.84 42.09
C TYR A 228 -16.93 -22.98 43.36
N LEU A 229 -16.52 -21.72 43.26
CA LEU A 229 -16.46 -20.80 44.41
C LEU A 229 -17.83 -20.50 44.99
N THR A 230 -18.86 -20.43 44.17
CA THR A 230 -20.26 -20.25 44.64
C THR A 230 -20.74 -21.49 45.39
N ALA A 231 -20.52 -22.70 44.81
CA ALA A 231 -20.89 -23.95 45.46
C ALA A 231 -20.12 -24.15 46.77
N MET A 232 -18.82 -23.81 46.80
CA MET A 232 -18.00 -23.89 48.03
C MET A 232 -18.51 -22.97 49.13
N ASN A 233 -19.07 -21.82 48.78
CA ASN A 233 -19.64 -20.87 49.75
C ASN A 233 -20.98 -21.33 50.33
N GLU A 234 -21.71 -22.15 49.60
CA GLU A 234 -23.04 -22.71 49.99
C GLU A 234 -22.91 -24.06 50.74
N ASP A 235 -21.75 -24.74 50.62
CA ASP A 235 -21.51 -26.03 51.22
C ASP A 235 -20.91 -25.89 52.62
N ALA A 236 -21.55 -26.52 53.60
CA ALA A 236 -21.10 -26.52 55.01
C ALA A 236 -20.00 -27.56 55.27
N ASP A 237 -19.85 -28.58 54.41
CA ASP A 237 -18.86 -29.65 54.52
C ASP A 237 -17.84 -29.57 53.37
N LEU A 238 -16.60 -29.23 53.69
CA LEU A 238 -15.51 -29.07 52.76
C LEU A 238 -14.67 -30.36 52.57
N SER A 239 -15.08 -31.47 53.13
CA SER A 239 -14.29 -32.73 53.10
C SER A 239 -14.06 -33.27 51.68
N ASP A 240 -14.98 -33.05 50.75
CA ASP A 240 -14.96 -33.57 49.36
C ASP A 240 -14.45 -32.54 48.31
N TRP A 241 -13.88 -31.41 48.76
CA TRP A 241 -13.44 -30.32 47.86
C TRP A 241 -12.03 -30.51 47.26
N ALA A 242 -11.32 -31.61 47.53
CA ALA A 242 -9.98 -31.82 46.99
C ALA A 242 -9.94 -31.86 45.44
N GLU A 243 -10.90 -32.56 44.81
CA GLU A 243 -11.02 -32.67 43.36
C GLU A 243 -11.48 -31.33 42.73
N PRO A 244 -12.58 -30.66 43.21
CA PRO A 244 -12.93 -29.33 42.73
C PRO A 244 -11.83 -28.27 42.86
N VAL A 245 -11.04 -28.26 43.94
CA VAL A 245 -9.91 -27.35 44.11
C VAL A 245 -8.80 -27.65 43.11
N SER A 246 -8.51 -28.92 42.83
CA SER A 246 -7.58 -29.32 41.79
C SER A 246 -8.04 -28.88 40.40
N ASP A 247 -9.32 -28.99 40.09
CA ASP A 247 -9.92 -28.53 38.84
C ASP A 247 -9.81 -26.98 38.70
N MET A 248 -10.11 -26.26 39.78
CA MET A 248 -9.94 -24.81 39.82
C MET A 248 -8.48 -24.40 39.56
N ALA A 249 -7.51 -25.07 40.18
CA ALA A 249 -6.09 -24.82 39.94
C ALA A 249 -5.71 -25.04 38.48
N GLY A 250 -6.20 -26.13 37.88
CA GLY A 250 -6.02 -26.41 36.45
C GLY A 250 -6.69 -25.38 35.52
N GLN A 251 -7.79 -24.73 35.93
CA GLN A 251 -8.40 -23.63 35.16
C GLN A 251 -7.52 -22.35 35.22
N VAL A 252 -6.99 -22.04 36.42
CA VAL A 252 -6.09 -20.88 36.61
C VAL A 252 -4.82 -21.04 35.76
N GLU A 253 -4.20 -22.23 35.78
CA GLU A 253 -3.01 -22.51 34.97
C GLU A 253 -3.31 -22.35 33.48
N ARG A 254 -4.42 -22.87 32.97
CA ARG A 254 -4.86 -22.68 31.59
C ARG A 254 -5.03 -21.19 31.21
N MET A 255 -5.60 -20.39 32.12
CA MET A 255 -5.73 -18.95 31.90
C MET A 255 -4.38 -18.25 31.88
N GLN A 256 -3.43 -18.61 32.73
CA GLN A 256 -2.08 -18.07 32.73
C GLN A 256 -1.35 -18.39 31.41
N ASP A 257 -1.46 -19.64 30.94
CA ASP A 257 -0.91 -20.07 29.65
C ASP A 257 -1.50 -19.27 28.49
N LEU A 258 -2.82 -19.06 28.48
CA LEU A 258 -3.50 -18.28 27.46
C LEU A 258 -3.02 -16.83 27.43
N VAL A 259 -2.98 -16.17 28.61
CA VAL A 259 -2.52 -14.77 28.72
C VAL A 259 -1.06 -14.66 28.28
N SER A 260 -0.21 -15.59 28.70
CA SER A 260 1.21 -15.61 28.31
C SER A 260 1.38 -15.78 26.80
N ALA A 261 0.61 -16.67 26.16
CA ALA A 261 0.62 -16.86 24.72
C ALA A 261 0.13 -15.61 23.95
N LEU A 262 -0.90 -14.92 24.49
CA LEU A 262 -1.41 -13.67 23.92
C LEU A 262 -0.40 -12.54 24.00
N LEU A 263 0.26 -12.36 25.13
CA LEU A 263 1.31 -11.34 25.32
C LEU A 263 2.48 -11.63 24.39
N HIS A 264 2.92 -12.87 24.30
CA HIS A 264 4.02 -13.27 23.44
C HIS A 264 3.71 -13.05 21.94
N LEU A 265 2.49 -13.38 21.50
CA LEU A 265 2.06 -13.11 20.13
C LEU A 265 2.03 -11.61 19.83
N ASN A 266 1.55 -10.78 20.75
CA ASN A 266 1.53 -9.32 20.62
C ASN A 266 2.96 -8.72 20.56
N GLU A 267 3.87 -9.25 21.34
CA GLU A 267 5.29 -8.85 21.29
C GLU A 267 5.93 -9.18 19.94
N LEU A 268 5.66 -10.37 19.40
CA LEU A 268 6.14 -10.77 18.07
C LEU A 268 5.57 -9.86 16.96
N GLU A 269 4.29 -9.51 17.02
CA GLU A 269 3.65 -8.62 16.04
C GLU A 269 4.21 -7.19 16.07
N GLY A 270 4.68 -6.72 17.21
CA GLY A 270 5.30 -5.39 17.36
C GLY A 270 6.75 -5.31 16.90
N ARG A 271 7.42 -6.44 16.65
CA ARG A 271 8.84 -6.49 16.26
C ARG A 271 8.99 -6.52 14.75
N ILE A 272 9.18 -5.36 14.12
CA ILE A 272 9.40 -5.25 12.67
C ILE A 272 10.87 -5.55 12.29
N ASP A 273 11.86 -5.27 13.18
CA ASP A 273 13.30 -5.40 12.92
C ASP A 273 14.02 -6.05 14.13
N ALA A 274 13.77 -7.32 14.39
CA ALA A 274 14.58 -8.03 15.39
C ALA A 274 16.01 -8.26 14.85
N PRO A 275 17.07 -8.02 15.65
CA PRO A 275 18.43 -8.27 15.22
C PRO A 275 18.62 -9.77 14.96
N LEU A 276 19.15 -10.09 13.78
CA LEU A 276 19.46 -11.46 13.40
C LEU A 276 20.87 -11.80 13.89
N GLU A 277 20.98 -12.82 14.72
CA GLU A 277 22.24 -13.33 15.23
C GLU A 277 22.46 -14.79 14.81
N PRO A 278 23.71 -15.28 14.75
CA PRO A 278 23.97 -16.70 14.58
C PRO A 278 23.49 -17.47 15.79
N VAL A 279 22.54 -18.37 15.61
CA VAL A 279 21.96 -19.21 16.67
C VAL A 279 22.41 -20.65 16.47
N ASP A 280 23.00 -21.23 17.52
CA ASP A 280 23.34 -22.67 17.57
C ASP A 280 22.06 -23.48 17.70
N MET A 281 21.64 -24.09 16.61
CA MET A 281 20.40 -24.87 16.52
C MET A 281 20.55 -26.23 17.18
N HIS A 282 21.75 -26.80 17.24
CA HIS A 282 21.98 -28.08 17.93
C HIS A 282 21.71 -27.93 19.44
N ILE A 283 22.29 -26.90 20.07
CA ILE A 283 22.04 -26.62 21.49
C ILE A 283 20.56 -26.29 21.72
N MET A 284 19.97 -25.46 20.88
CA MET A 284 18.57 -25.04 21.03
C MET A 284 17.60 -26.20 20.91
N LEU A 285 17.72 -27.05 19.86
CA LEU A 285 16.84 -28.20 19.65
C LEU A 285 17.02 -29.23 20.77
N ARG A 286 18.25 -29.49 21.23
CA ARG A 286 18.53 -30.38 22.36
C ARG A 286 17.87 -29.89 23.65
N GLN A 287 17.98 -28.58 23.96
CA GLN A 287 17.31 -28.00 25.12
C GLN A 287 15.79 -28.14 25.03
N ALA A 288 15.21 -27.84 23.88
CA ALA A 288 13.77 -27.94 23.65
C ALA A 288 13.25 -29.39 23.76
N CYS A 289 14.01 -30.37 23.27
CA CYS A 289 13.68 -31.79 23.44
C CYS A 289 13.73 -32.20 24.92
N ASN A 290 14.75 -31.78 25.66
CA ASN A 290 14.86 -32.05 27.11
C ASN A 290 13.70 -31.40 27.89
N ASP A 291 13.29 -30.19 27.53
CA ASP A 291 12.15 -29.54 28.16
C ASP A 291 10.84 -30.23 27.83
N ALA A 292 10.65 -30.69 26.57
CA ALA A 292 9.51 -31.52 26.15
C ALA A 292 9.42 -32.84 26.91
N GLU A 293 10.56 -33.49 27.17
CA GLU A 293 10.60 -34.75 27.94
C GLU A 293 10.19 -34.52 29.39
N LYS A 294 10.55 -33.37 30.00
CA LYS A 294 10.11 -33.00 31.37
C LYS A 294 8.61 -32.71 31.44
N MET A 295 7.98 -32.24 30.37
CA MET A 295 6.51 -32.01 30.34
C MET A 295 5.70 -33.30 30.46
N ALA A 296 6.25 -34.42 29.99
CA ALA A 296 5.57 -35.71 30.05
C ALA A 296 6.55 -36.87 30.32
N PRO A 297 7.13 -36.95 31.52
CA PRO A 297 8.22 -37.89 31.82
C PRO A 297 7.84 -39.34 31.51
N GLY A 298 8.63 -40.00 30.67
CA GLY A 298 8.45 -41.42 30.31
C GLY A 298 7.17 -41.74 29.54
N LYS A 299 6.47 -40.72 28.99
CA LYS A 299 5.26 -40.95 28.21
C LYS A 299 5.56 -41.16 26.73
N HIS A 300 6.62 -40.55 26.20
CA HIS A 300 6.99 -40.54 24.77
C HIS A 300 8.47 -40.86 24.56
N LEU A 301 8.80 -41.40 23.38
CA LEU A 301 10.18 -41.52 22.90
C LEU A 301 10.49 -40.27 22.06
N ILE A 302 11.39 -39.41 22.55
CA ILE A 302 11.80 -38.20 21.83
C ILE A 302 13.21 -38.43 21.28
N ALA A 303 13.38 -38.36 19.97
CA ALA A 303 14.66 -38.51 19.29
C ALA A 303 15.08 -37.21 18.58
N LEU A 304 16.37 -36.84 18.66
CA LEU A 304 16.93 -35.67 17.99
C LEU A 304 18.03 -36.11 17.01
N THR A 305 17.86 -35.70 15.74
CA THR A 305 18.87 -35.86 14.70
C THR A 305 19.30 -34.46 14.23
N CYS A 306 20.41 -33.94 14.75
CA CYS A 306 20.92 -32.60 14.44
C CYS A 306 22.45 -32.60 14.46
N PRO A 307 23.13 -32.11 13.40
CA PRO A 307 24.58 -31.95 13.39
C PRO A 307 25.04 -30.93 14.46
N GLU A 308 26.23 -31.13 15.04
CA GLU A 308 26.78 -30.21 16.05
C GLU A 308 27.04 -28.80 15.52
N ASN A 309 27.27 -28.66 14.23
CA ASN A 309 27.55 -27.37 13.56
C ASN A 309 26.32 -26.72 12.94
N ALA A 310 25.10 -27.09 13.36
CA ALA A 310 23.86 -26.51 12.87
C ALA A 310 23.71 -25.08 13.38
N VAL A 311 23.81 -24.09 12.46
CA VAL A 311 23.68 -22.65 12.77
C VAL A 311 22.65 -22.02 11.86
N LEU A 312 21.81 -21.12 12.43
CA LEU A 312 20.81 -20.35 11.70
C LEU A 312 20.92 -18.87 12.09
N LEU A 313 20.85 -17.97 11.12
CA LEU A 313 20.73 -16.52 11.37
C LEU A 313 19.28 -16.17 11.70
N GLY A 314 19.03 -15.78 12.94
CA GLY A 314 17.67 -15.46 13.38
C GLY A 314 17.60 -14.81 14.74
N ASP A 315 16.39 -14.44 15.15
CA ASP A 315 16.12 -14.03 16.54
C ASP A 315 15.98 -15.26 17.42
N ARG A 316 16.92 -15.40 18.39
CA ARG A 316 17.00 -16.56 19.31
C ARG A 316 15.68 -16.79 20.05
N SER A 317 15.02 -15.73 20.49
CA SER A 317 13.78 -15.84 21.27
C SER A 317 12.63 -16.37 20.43
N THR A 318 12.49 -15.89 19.22
CA THR A 318 11.47 -16.32 18.25
C THR A 318 11.71 -17.74 17.77
N LEU A 319 12.96 -18.11 17.43
CA LEU A 319 13.32 -19.48 17.04
C LEU A 319 13.04 -20.47 18.17
N ARG A 320 13.39 -20.12 19.40
CA ARG A 320 13.05 -20.95 20.57
C ARG A 320 11.53 -21.13 20.72
N SER A 321 10.76 -20.06 20.55
CA SER A 321 9.32 -20.11 20.62
C SER A 321 8.72 -21.02 19.56
N ILE A 322 9.20 -20.95 18.29
CA ILE A 322 8.77 -21.85 17.20
C ILE A 322 8.96 -23.30 17.64
N VAL A 323 10.18 -23.69 18.03
CA VAL A 323 10.53 -25.06 18.37
C VAL A 323 9.72 -25.54 19.60
N THR A 324 9.60 -24.73 20.63
CA THR A 324 8.84 -25.07 21.85
C THR A 324 7.37 -25.29 21.57
N ASN A 325 6.73 -24.46 20.71
CA ASN A 325 5.34 -24.63 20.34
C ASN A 325 5.09 -25.90 19.50
N LEU A 326 5.99 -26.23 18.57
CA LEU A 326 5.90 -27.47 17.81
C LEU A 326 6.04 -28.71 18.70
N LEU A 327 7.04 -28.72 19.57
CA LEU A 327 7.27 -29.84 20.49
C LEU A 327 6.15 -29.99 21.52
N SER A 328 5.64 -28.90 22.10
CA SER A 328 4.52 -28.96 23.03
C SER A 328 3.26 -29.51 22.38
N ASN A 329 3.01 -29.18 21.12
CA ASN A 329 1.92 -29.78 20.34
C ASN A 329 2.16 -31.25 20.11
N ALA A 330 3.36 -31.68 19.70
CA ALA A 330 3.70 -33.08 19.51
C ALA A 330 3.49 -33.89 20.80
N VAL A 331 4.01 -33.41 21.95
CA VAL A 331 3.83 -34.08 23.26
C VAL A 331 2.35 -34.17 23.65
N ARG A 332 1.58 -33.12 23.38
CA ARG A 332 0.15 -33.05 23.77
C ARG A 332 -0.74 -33.97 22.97
N PHE A 333 -0.49 -34.10 21.67
CA PHE A 333 -1.35 -34.84 20.75
C PHE A 333 -0.88 -36.27 20.47
N THR A 334 0.29 -36.65 20.95
CA THR A 334 0.82 -38.02 20.84
C THR A 334 0.31 -38.86 22.04
N PRO A 335 -0.31 -40.02 21.82
CA PRO A 335 -0.69 -40.94 22.91
C PRO A 335 0.52 -41.46 23.67
N LYS A 336 0.31 -41.92 24.90
CA LYS A 336 1.35 -42.54 25.72
C LYS A 336 2.02 -43.74 25.01
N GLY A 337 3.35 -43.72 24.95
CA GLY A 337 4.15 -44.74 24.24
C GLY A 337 4.42 -44.37 22.79
N GLY A 338 3.92 -43.23 22.28
CA GLY A 338 4.21 -42.75 20.93
C GLY A 338 5.59 -42.14 20.79
N GLN A 339 5.97 -41.86 19.54
CA GLN A 339 7.28 -41.39 19.15
C GLN A 339 7.20 -39.93 18.61
N ILE A 340 8.23 -39.15 18.93
CA ILE A 340 8.42 -37.78 18.44
C ILE A 340 9.84 -37.66 17.93
N ASP A 341 10.02 -37.41 16.64
CA ASP A 341 11.31 -37.28 15.99
C ASP A 341 11.55 -35.81 15.58
N VAL A 342 12.65 -35.25 16.02
CA VAL A 342 13.09 -33.90 15.66
C VAL A 342 14.32 -33.99 14.80
N SER A 343 14.30 -33.35 13.63
CA SER A 343 15.48 -33.37 12.76
C SER A 343 15.79 -31.98 12.20
N TRP A 344 17.09 -31.78 11.97
CA TRP A 344 17.65 -30.65 11.26
C TRP A 344 18.31 -31.12 9.98
N GLN A 345 17.95 -30.49 8.86
CA GLN A 345 18.53 -30.78 7.56
C GLN A 345 18.87 -29.50 6.83
N THR A 346 19.87 -29.54 5.96
CA THR A 346 20.23 -28.41 5.10
C THR A 346 20.39 -28.91 3.67
N ASP A 347 19.90 -28.13 2.73
CA ASP A 347 20.03 -28.39 1.30
C ASP A 347 20.35 -27.09 0.52
N ALA A 348 20.26 -27.13 -0.82
CA ALA A 348 20.50 -25.97 -1.67
C ALA A 348 19.47 -24.84 -1.46
N ASN A 349 18.30 -25.15 -0.92
CA ASN A 349 17.22 -24.19 -0.69
C ASN A 349 17.30 -23.52 0.69
N GLY A 350 18.04 -24.12 1.63
CA GLY A 350 18.25 -23.58 2.97
C GLY A 350 18.31 -24.61 4.07
N ALA A 351 17.72 -24.27 5.23
CA ALA A 351 17.67 -25.14 6.40
C ALA A 351 16.24 -25.54 6.74
N HIS A 352 16.08 -26.76 7.24
CA HIS A 352 14.78 -27.34 7.54
C HIS A 352 14.78 -27.92 8.95
N ILE A 353 13.77 -27.50 9.76
CA ILE A 353 13.46 -28.12 11.04
C ILE A 353 12.22 -28.98 10.83
N CYS A 354 12.33 -30.28 11.04
CA CYS A 354 11.22 -31.21 10.92
C CYS A 354 10.89 -31.79 12.30
N VAL A 355 9.61 -31.76 12.66
CA VAL A 355 9.06 -32.40 13.86
C VAL A 355 8.00 -33.38 13.41
N VAL A 356 8.23 -34.68 13.65
CA VAL A 356 7.33 -35.79 13.30
C VAL A 356 6.77 -36.36 14.59
N ASP A 357 5.46 -36.49 14.69
CA ASP A 357 4.79 -37.14 15.79
C ASP A 357 3.93 -38.33 15.30
N SER A 358 3.80 -39.35 16.12
CA SER A 358 2.92 -40.50 15.90
C SER A 358 1.57 -40.30 16.60
N GLY A 359 1.07 -39.06 16.55
CA GLY A 359 -0.14 -38.66 17.26
C GLY A 359 -1.44 -38.96 16.52
N ILE A 360 -2.49 -38.28 16.96
CA ILE A 360 -3.86 -38.50 16.43
C ILE A 360 -4.02 -37.98 14.98
N GLY A 361 -3.08 -37.18 14.47
CA GLY A 361 -3.16 -36.57 13.16
C GLY A 361 -4.20 -35.44 13.09
N ILE A 362 -4.25 -34.82 11.91
CA ILE A 362 -5.12 -33.68 11.60
C ILE A 362 -5.96 -34.02 10.35
N ALA A 363 -7.26 -33.74 10.40
CA ALA A 363 -8.13 -33.94 9.24
C ALA A 363 -7.77 -32.99 8.09
N PRO A 364 -7.91 -33.43 6.82
CA PRO A 364 -7.56 -32.58 5.65
C PRO A 364 -8.27 -31.21 5.63
N GLU A 365 -9.53 -31.17 6.08
CA GLU A 365 -10.33 -29.95 6.19
C GLU A 365 -9.78 -28.96 7.22
N ASP A 366 -9.08 -29.44 8.25
CA ASP A 366 -8.51 -28.61 9.30
C ASP A 366 -7.11 -28.07 8.96
N LEU A 367 -6.36 -28.72 8.03
CA LEU A 367 -4.96 -28.38 7.72
C LEU A 367 -4.78 -26.89 7.31
N VAL A 368 -5.73 -26.34 6.58
CA VAL A 368 -5.67 -24.94 6.13
C VAL A 368 -5.84 -23.97 7.31
N ARG A 369 -6.57 -24.41 8.35
CA ARG A 369 -7.02 -23.57 9.46
C ARG A 369 -6.24 -23.74 10.75
N VAL A 370 -5.49 -24.82 10.94
CA VAL A 370 -4.76 -25.10 12.22
C VAL A 370 -3.75 -24.02 12.60
N THR A 371 -3.32 -23.17 11.65
CA THR A 371 -2.46 -22.01 11.92
C THR A 371 -3.24 -20.72 12.21
N GLU A 372 -4.59 -20.74 12.14
CA GLU A 372 -5.41 -19.61 12.55
C GLU A 372 -5.43 -19.48 14.08
N ARG A 373 -5.53 -18.26 14.58
CA ARG A 373 -5.57 -17.98 16.02
C ARG A 373 -6.84 -18.57 16.64
N PHE A 374 -6.70 -19.25 17.80
CA PHE A 374 -7.78 -19.89 18.55
C PHE A 374 -8.46 -21.05 17.81
N TYR A 375 -7.94 -21.46 16.65
CA TYR A 375 -8.51 -22.60 15.95
C TYR A 375 -8.17 -23.90 16.67
N ARG A 376 -9.16 -24.75 16.86
CA ARG A 376 -9.04 -26.08 17.49
C ARG A 376 -9.92 -27.06 16.73
N THR A 377 -9.36 -28.23 16.41
CA THR A 377 -10.12 -29.32 15.78
C THR A 377 -11.15 -29.88 16.76
N ASP A 378 -12.24 -30.45 16.27
CA ASP A 378 -13.29 -31.03 17.13
C ASP A 378 -12.77 -32.16 18.01
N HIS A 379 -11.80 -32.94 17.51
CA HIS A 379 -11.12 -33.99 18.29
C HIS A 379 -10.25 -33.41 19.41
N GLY A 380 -9.70 -32.24 19.26
CA GLY A 380 -8.96 -31.48 20.28
C GLY A 380 -9.88 -30.90 21.37
N ARG A 381 -11.13 -30.57 21.02
CA ARG A 381 -12.15 -30.08 21.97
C ARG A 381 -12.71 -31.20 22.84
N ALA A 382 -12.97 -32.36 22.23
CA ALA A 382 -13.68 -33.48 22.89
C ALA A 382 -12.87 -34.21 24.00
N ARG A 383 -11.52 -34.13 23.95
CA ARG A 383 -10.66 -34.93 24.87
C ARG A 383 -10.13 -34.18 26.09
N HIS A 384 -10.60 -32.99 26.42
CA HIS A 384 -10.07 -32.15 27.52
C HIS A 384 -8.54 -31.87 27.38
N VAL A 385 -7.96 -32.13 26.19
CA VAL A 385 -6.57 -31.85 25.92
C VAL A 385 -6.43 -30.34 25.74
N GLY A 386 -6.11 -29.68 26.84
CA GLY A 386 -6.03 -28.21 26.91
C GLY A 386 -5.05 -27.63 25.90
N GLY A 387 -5.43 -26.54 25.26
CA GLY A 387 -4.56 -25.73 24.39
C GLY A 387 -5.29 -24.49 23.97
N SER A 388 -4.58 -23.36 23.94
CA SER A 388 -5.16 -22.05 23.60
C SER A 388 -5.52 -21.89 22.12
N GLY A 389 -5.04 -22.79 21.23
CA GLY A 389 -5.17 -22.62 19.79
C GLY A 389 -4.30 -21.48 19.24
N ILE A 390 -3.32 -21.00 20.02
CA ILE A 390 -2.43 -19.89 19.64
C ILE A 390 -1.05 -20.39 19.21
N GLY A 391 -0.62 -21.58 19.67
CA GLY A 391 0.75 -22.08 19.45
C GLY A 391 1.19 -22.13 17.98
N LEU A 392 0.36 -22.69 17.07
CA LEU A 392 0.68 -22.73 15.64
C LEU A 392 0.59 -21.36 14.95
N ALA A 393 -0.23 -20.44 15.48
CA ALA A 393 -0.22 -19.06 15.02
C ALA A 393 1.09 -18.34 15.38
N ILE A 394 1.66 -18.61 16.57
CA ILE A 394 3.01 -18.13 16.98
C ILE A 394 4.07 -18.70 16.03
N VAL A 395 4.02 -20.01 15.73
CA VAL A 395 4.94 -20.64 14.78
C VAL A 395 4.88 -19.94 13.41
N LYS A 396 3.68 -19.80 12.84
CA LYS A 396 3.49 -19.15 11.53
C LYS A 396 4.03 -17.72 11.51
N HIS A 397 3.72 -16.94 12.54
CA HIS A 397 4.18 -15.55 12.64
C HIS A 397 5.71 -15.47 12.80
N GLY A 398 6.28 -16.28 13.71
CA GLY A 398 7.73 -16.34 13.92
C GLY A 398 8.49 -16.78 12.66
N LEU A 399 7.97 -17.72 11.87
CA LEU A 399 8.54 -18.10 10.58
C LEU A 399 8.47 -16.97 9.58
N SER A 400 7.36 -16.22 9.51
CA SER A 400 7.23 -15.09 8.59
C SER A 400 8.26 -13.99 8.86
N MET A 401 8.61 -13.71 10.13
CA MET A 401 9.68 -12.79 10.52
C MET A 401 11.07 -13.24 10.00
N HIS A 402 11.25 -14.54 9.82
CA HIS A 402 12.48 -15.13 9.28
C HIS A 402 12.41 -15.38 7.77
N GLN A 403 11.35 -14.92 7.07
CA GLN A 403 11.10 -15.21 5.65
C GLN A 403 11.04 -16.72 5.37
N ALA A 404 10.62 -17.47 6.37
CA ALA A 404 10.49 -18.91 6.37
C ALA A 404 9.04 -19.34 6.19
N SER A 405 8.81 -20.59 5.79
CA SER A 405 7.49 -21.17 5.58
C SER A 405 7.29 -22.43 6.41
N LEU A 406 6.03 -22.76 6.69
CA LEU A 406 5.60 -23.99 7.37
C LEU A 406 4.89 -24.89 6.38
N ASP A 407 5.35 -26.14 6.25
CA ASP A 407 4.63 -27.23 5.60
C ASP A 407 4.08 -28.19 6.65
N ILE A 408 2.84 -28.67 6.45
CA ILE A 408 2.14 -29.54 7.39
C ILE A 408 1.60 -30.74 6.60
N GLN A 409 2.09 -31.92 6.90
CA GLN A 409 1.60 -33.18 6.36
C GLN A 409 1.02 -34.02 7.49
N SER A 410 -0.23 -34.42 7.38
CA SER A 410 -0.89 -35.18 8.45
C SER A 410 -1.99 -36.06 7.90
N GLU A 411 -2.18 -37.19 8.55
CA GLU A 411 -3.25 -38.15 8.31
C GLU A 411 -3.85 -38.58 9.65
N LEU A 412 -5.18 -38.63 9.73
CA LEU A 412 -5.89 -39.03 10.95
C LEU A 412 -5.46 -40.44 11.36
N GLY A 413 -5.00 -40.58 12.62
CA GLY A 413 -4.52 -41.84 13.20
C GLY A 413 -3.07 -42.20 12.88
N SER A 414 -2.39 -41.48 11.99
CA SER A 414 -1.00 -41.77 11.55
C SER A 414 0.03 -40.78 12.10
N GLY A 415 -0.44 -39.62 12.63
CA GLY A 415 0.42 -38.56 13.17
C GLY A 415 0.57 -37.34 12.26
N THR A 416 1.53 -36.48 12.60
CA THR A 416 1.75 -35.20 11.89
C THR A 416 3.23 -34.95 11.65
N ILE A 417 3.54 -34.34 10.52
CA ILE A 417 4.86 -33.86 10.13
C ILE A 417 4.77 -32.35 9.96
N PHE A 418 5.47 -31.61 10.81
CA PHE A 418 5.66 -30.18 10.68
C PHE A 418 7.06 -29.88 10.15
N THR A 419 7.17 -29.21 9.01
CA THR A 419 8.45 -28.83 8.43
C THR A 419 8.55 -27.31 8.30
N CYS A 420 9.50 -26.70 9.00
CA CYS A 420 9.84 -25.30 8.90
C CYS A 420 10.96 -25.12 7.87
N HIS A 421 10.73 -24.38 6.79
CA HIS A 421 11.69 -24.13 5.72
C HIS A 421 12.26 -22.72 5.84
N PHE A 422 13.55 -22.61 6.18
CA PHE A 422 14.29 -21.36 6.25
C PHE A 422 15.10 -21.16 4.97
N PRO A 423 15.08 -19.98 4.32
CA PRO A 423 15.79 -19.77 3.06
C PRO A 423 17.31 -19.84 3.24
N ALA A 424 18.04 -20.16 2.16
CA ALA A 424 19.50 -20.31 2.17
C ALA A 424 20.22 -19.05 2.70
N ALA A 425 19.65 -17.86 2.53
CA ALA A 425 20.19 -16.61 3.08
C ALA A 425 20.26 -16.59 4.60
N ARG A 426 19.56 -17.49 5.31
CA ARG A 426 19.58 -17.63 6.78
C ARG A 426 20.58 -18.68 7.27
N VAL A 427 21.19 -19.43 6.37
CA VAL A 427 22.23 -20.41 6.71
C VAL A 427 23.59 -19.76 6.50
N PRO A 428 24.40 -19.55 7.56
CA PRO A 428 25.74 -19.00 7.40
C PRO A 428 26.56 -19.97 6.54
N SER A 429 27.17 -19.48 5.45
CA SER A 429 28.14 -20.25 4.70
C SER A 429 29.31 -20.60 5.64
N LEU A 430 29.53 -21.85 5.94
CA LEU A 430 30.73 -22.34 6.68
C LEU A 430 31.97 -22.27 5.79
N THR A 431 32.22 -21.13 5.12
CA THR A 431 33.53 -20.80 4.58
C THR A 431 34.34 -20.21 5.71
N GLY A 432 35.34 -20.99 6.14
CA GLY A 432 36.25 -20.63 7.20
C GLY A 432 36.92 -19.28 6.94
N ASP A 433 36.52 -18.30 7.75
CA ASP A 433 37.34 -17.11 8.08
C ASP A 433 36.53 -16.30 9.11
N THR A 434 36.56 -16.69 10.39
CA THR A 434 36.39 -15.78 11.55
C THR A 434 36.55 -16.54 12.88
N LEU A 435 37.68 -17.22 13.06
CA LEU A 435 38.15 -17.59 14.39
C LEU A 435 39.58 -17.05 14.59
N SER A 436 39.77 -15.75 14.32
CA SER A 436 41.06 -15.08 14.66
C SER A 436 40.82 -13.58 14.87
N SER A 437 40.18 -13.23 15.97
CA SER A 437 40.46 -11.94 16.66
C SER A 437 39.56 -11.79 17.89
N ALA A 438 39.79 -12.61 18.92
CA ALA A 438 39.43 -12.24 20.29
C ALA A 438 40.29 -13.03 21.27
N SER A 439 41.49 -12.58 21.50
CA SER A 439 42.32 -12.81 22.70
C SER A 439 43.35 -11.70 22.77
N PRO A 440 43.76 -11.29 23.99
CA PRO A 440 43.08 -11.26 25.27
C PRO A 440 42.66 -9.84 25.69
#